data_e3f6cc7d4217175e868d4de476fc0412
#
_entry.id   e3f6cc7d4217175e868d4de476fc0412
#
_cell.length_a   1.000
_cell.length_b   1.000
_cell.length_c   1.000
_cell.angle_alpha   90.00
_cell.angle_beta   90.00
_cell.angle_gamma   90.00
#
_symmetry.space_group_name_H-M   'P 1'
#
loop_
_entity.id
_entity.type
_entity.pdbx_description
1 polymer ?
#
loop_
_entity_poly.entity_id
_entity_poly.type
_entity_poly.pdbx_seq_one_letter_code
_entity_poly.pdbx_strand_id
1 'polypeptide(L)'
;MKFNCELKRVVDDSYDIEIGRKLQDTLVSDLKGGLVGKIKKFAVVTDSIVVDLYGRDIYDRLNAAGLKAELFVIPEGEKSKTRQMKEFVEDSMLEKGFHRDCCVVAVGGGVVTDLAGFVAGTFGRGVPFVNYATTLLAAADASVGGKTAVDTPLATNLIGLFNQPKKVYLDIDTWKTLPEKQISSGLAETIKHGCLGDKELFEYLEKNVEKVLECDGEACEYIAKKNCEVKYKVVMKDERESGLREVLNLGHTVGRAIETVSDYRLYHGEAVAIGMVAQARLGEKLGFISHENEQRVEKLLERAKLPTKIPDYIDRKALVKKLYTDKKVRDGKLRFVFQKEIGEMMCFGENQYGKEISEEQIAEIITEM
;
A
#
# COMPACT_ATOMS: atom_id res chain seq x y z
N MET A 1 43.40 -7.58 -20.86
CA MET A 1 42.35 -7.50 -21.90
C MET A 1 41.07 -7.01 -21.19
N LYS A 2 40.35 -6.05 -21.77
CA LYS A 2 39.14 -5.47 -21.18
C LYS A 2 38.01 -5.52 -22.22
N PHE A 3 36.85 -6.03 -21.85
CA PHE A 3 35.66 -6.03 -22.69
C PHE A 3 34.62 -5.09 -22.09
N ASN A 4 33.91 -4.35 -22.94
CA ASN A 4 32.76 -3.55 -22.58
C ASN A 4 31.49 -4.23 -23.13
N CYS A 5 30.52 -4.51 -22.26
CA CYS A 5 29.23 -5.08 -22.63
C CYS A 5 28.17 -3.96 -22.53
N GLU A 6 27.71 -3.42 -23.65
CA GLU A 6 26.69 -2.39 -23.71
C GLU A 6 25.29 -3.02 -23.72
N LEU A 7 24.49 -2.73 -22.66
CA LEU A 7 23.11 -3.18 -22.54
C LEU A 7 22.20 -1.97 -22.30
N LYS A 8 21.54 -1.51 -23.37
CA LYS A 8 20.58 -0.41 -23.32
C LYS A 8 19.16 -0.96 -23.47
N ARG A 9 18.23 -0.51 -22.65
CA ARG A 9 16.80 -0.89 -22.69
C ARG A 9 15.95 0.37 -22.72
N VAL A 10 14.91 0.35 -23.55
CA VAL A 10 13.74 1.23 -23.39
C VAL A 10 12.72 0.39 -22.64
N VAL A 11 12.25 0.92 -21.51
CA VAL A 11 11.29 0.24 -20.64
C VAL A 11 9.98 1.01 -20.71
N ASP A 12 8.89 0.29 -21.03
CA ASP A 12 7.52 0.77 -20.91
C ASP A 12 6.78 -0.16 -19.94
N ASP A 13 6.66 0.30 -18.70
CA ASP A 13 5.96 -0.40 -17.61
C ASP A 13 4.58 0.23 -17.35
N SER A 14 4.00 0.92 -18.35
CA SER A 14 2.66 1.49 -18.26
C SER A 14 1.59 0.39 -18.09
N TYR A 15 0.57 0.69 -17.31
CA TYR A 15 -0.55 -0.21 -17.07
C TYR A 15 -1.84 0.57 -16.77
N ASP A 16 -2.97 -0.09 -16.97
CA ASP A 16 -4.28 0.45 -16.67
C ASP A 16 -4.72 0.11 -15.24
N ILE A 17 -5.47 1.03 -14.63
CA ILE A 17 -6.21 0.81 -13.39
C ILE A 17 -7.68 0.89 -13.72
N GLU A 18 -8.40 -0.21 -13.58
CA GLU A 18 -9.84 -0.28 -13.79
C GLU A 18 -10.57 -0.27 -12.45
N ILE A 19 -11.44 0.74 -12.28
CA ILE A 19 -12.29 0.89 -11.10
C ILE A 19 -13.70 0.51 -11.50
N GLY A 20 -14.34 -0.39 -10.76
CA GLY A 20 -15.69 -0.83 -11.08
C GLY A 20 -16.27 -1.76 -10.04
N ARG A 21 -17.26 -2.52 -10.48
CA ARG A 21 -18.02 -3.49 -9.66
C ARG A 21 -18.09 -4.81 -10.40
N LYS A 22 -17.90 -5.93 -9.67
CA LYS A 22 -17.96 -7.29 -10.26
C LYS A 22 -17.00 -7.46 -11.43
N LEU A 23 -15.75 -7.07 -11.24
CA LEU A 23 -14.73 -7.05 -12.30
C LEU A 23 -14.15 -8.43 -12.64
N GLN A 24 -14.66 -9.54 -12.07
CA GLN A 24 -14.17 -10.89 -12.32
C GLN A 24 -14.28 -11.27 -13.80
N ASP A 25 -15.40 -10.95 -14.46
CA ASP A 25 -15.59 -11.25 -15.87
C ASP A 25 -14.69 -10.39 -16.76
N THR A 26 -14.46 -9.13 -16.38
CA THR A 26 -13.52 -8.25 -17.06
C THR A 26 -12.10 -8.79 -16.97
N LEU A 27 -11.64 -9.19 -15.77
CA LEU A 27 -10.34 -9.82 -15.56
C LEU A 27 -10.17 -11.05 -16.50
N VAL A 28 -11.16 -11.95 -16.51
CA VAL A 28 -11.10 -13.16 -17.35
C VAL A 28 -11.06 -12.81 -18.84
N SER A 29 -11.88 -11.86 -19.27
CA SER A 29 -11.93 -11.37 -20.65
C SER A 29 -10.59 -10.78 -21.11
N ASP A 30 -9.97 -9.95 -20.28
CA ASP A 30 -8.69 -9.31 -20.58
C ASP A 30 -7.55 -10.33 -20.68
N LEU A 31 -7.48 -11.27 -19.74
CA LEU A 31 -6.47 -12.34 -19.76
C LEU A 31 -6.64 -13.25 -20.99
N LYS A 32 -7.89 -13.57 -21.34
CA LYS A 32 -8.21 -14.32 -22.57
C LYS A 32 -7.93 -13.52 -23.84
N GLY A 33 -8.13 -12.20 -23.77
CA GLY A 33 -7.83 -11.26 -24.85
C GLY A 33 -6.35 -11.02 -25.11
N GLY A 34 -5.46 -11.54 -24.25
CA GLY A 34 -4.01 -11.47 -24.43
C GLY A 34 -3.32 -10.30 -23.73
N LEU A 35 -3.95 -9.70 -22.73
CA LEU A 35 -3.36 -8.62 -21.89
C LEU A 35 -1.91 -8.94 -21.45
N VAL A 36 -1.64 -10.17 -21.09
CA VAL A 36 -0.33 -10.65 -20.60
C VAL A 36 0.48 -11.44 -21.64
N GLY A 37 0.07 -11.39 -22.90
CA GLY A 37 0.73 -12.11 -23.98
C GLY A 37 0.38 -13.62 -24.00
N LYS A 38 1.30 -14.42 -24.56
CA LYS A 38 1.08 -15.88 -24.71
C LYS A 38 1.43 -16.60 -23.41
N ILE A 39 0.46 -16.77 -22.56
CA ILE A 39 0.58 -17.45 -21.27
C ILE A 39 -0.08 -18.83 -21.33
N LYS A 40 0.55 -19.83 -20.71
CA LYS A 40 0.05 -21.21 -20.63
C LYS A 40 -0.65 -21.53 -19.31
N LYS A 41 -0.21 -20.92 -18.21
CA LYS A 41 -0.74 -21.18 -16.86
C LYS A 41 -0.89 -19.88 -16.06
N PHE A 42 -1.91 -19.82 -15.23
CA PHE A 42 -2.20 -18.70 -14.36
C PHE A 42 -2.10 -19.15 -12.88
N ALA A 43 -1.26 -18.50 -12.12
CA ALA A 43 -1.12 -18.73 -10.68
C ALA A 43 -2.01 -17.73 -9.93
N VAL A 44 -3.17 -18.16 -9.46
CA VAL A 44 -4.06 -17.35 -8.61
C VAL A 44 -3.52 -17.43 -7.20
N VAL A 45 -2.93 -16.34 -6.71
CA VAL A 45 -2.40 -16.21 -5.34
C VAL A 45 -3.39 -15.42 -4.51
N THR A 46 -3.81 -15.97 -3.37
CA THR A 46 -4.80 -15.38 -2.47
C THR A 46 -4.54 -15.79 -1.03
N ASP A 47 -5.27 -15.23 -0.07
CA ASP A 47 -5.18 -15.63 1.33
C ASP A 47 -6.36 -16.49 1.78
N SER A 48 -6.25 -17.02 3.02
CA SER A 48 -7.22 -17.95 3.62
C SER A 48 -8.63 -17.39 3.83
N ILE A 49 -8.80 -16.06 3.84
CA ILE A 49 -10.12 -15.41 3.92
C ILE A 49 -10.64 -15.13 2.51
N VAL A 50 -9.82 -14.51 1.67
CA VAL A 50 -10.22 -14.05 0.34
C VAL A 50 -10.47 -15.22 -0.62
N VAL A 51 -9.86 -16.38 -0.36
CA VAL A 51 -10.08 -17.58 -1.21
C VAL A 51 -11.54 -17.97 -1.31
N ASP A 52 -12.27 -17.95 -0.21
CA ASP A 52 -13.69 -18.35 -0.18
C ASP A 52 -14.63 -17.21 -0.62
N LEU A 53 -14.19 -15.97 -0.53
CA LEU A 53 -14.97 -14.81 -0.96
C LEU A 53 -14.84 -14.56 -2.49
N TYR A 54 -13.63 -14.64 -3.03
CA TYR A 54 -13.34 -14.21 -4.41
C TYR A 54 -12.33 -15.10 -5.14
N GLY A 55 -11.33 -15.64 -4.42
CA GLY A 55 -10.21 -16.36 -5.05
C GLY A 55 -10.67 -17.60 -5.82
N ARG A 56 -11.56 -18.39 -5.24
CA ARG A 56 -12.13 -19.61 -5.86
C ARG A 56 -13.01 -19.27 -7.06
N ASP A 57 -13.86 -18.24 -6.96
CA ASP A 57 -14.69 -17.80 -8.08
C ASP A 57 -13.83 -17.37 -9.29
N ILE A 58 -12.78 -16.58 -9.06
CA ILE A 58 -11.84 -16.18 -10.12
C ILE A 58 -11.12 -17.39 -10.72
N TYR A 59 -10.63 -18.30 -9.88
CA TYR A 59 -10.01 -19.55 -10.32
C TYR A 59 -10.94 -20.38 -11.21
N ASP A 60 -12.19 -20.58 -10.79
CA ASP A 60 -13.18 -21.38 -11.53
C ASP A 60 -13.55 -20.71 -12.87
N ARG A 61 -13.73 -19.38 -12.90
CA ARG A 61 -14.00 -18.61 -14.12
C ARG A 61 -12.84 -18.69 -15.12
N LEU A 62 -11.60 -18.59 -14.66
CA LEU A 62 -10.42 -18.73 -15.52
C LEU A 62 -10.41 -20.11 -16.18
N ASN A 63 -10.60 -21.18 -15.41
CA ASN A 63 -10.64 -22.55 -15.95
C ASN A 63 -11.84 -22.79 -16.88
N ALA A 64 -13.02 -22.27 -16.55
CA ALA A 64 -14.21 -22.33 -17.41
C ALA A 64 -13.99 -21.59 -18.75
N ALA A 65 -13.19 -20.51 -18.75
CA ALA A 65 -12.80 -19.81 -19.97
C ALA A 65 -11.70 -20.51 -20.79
N GLY A 66 -11.18 -21.66 -20.32
CA GLY A 66 -10.13 -22.43 -20.97
C GLY A 66 -8.70 -21.95 -20.62
N LEU A 67 -8.57 -21.07 -19.65
CA LEU A 67 -7.29 -20.61 -19.11
C LEU A 67 -6.88 -21.57 -17.97
N LYS A 68 -5.73 -22.24 -18.12
CA LYS A 68 -5.26 -23.19 -17.11
C LYS A 68 -4.80 -22.46 -15.85
N ALA A 69 -5.65 -22.38 -14.84
CA ALA A 69 -5.35 -21.73 -13.57
C ALA A 69 -5.11 -22.76 -12.45
N GLU A 70 -4.25 -22.41 -11.51
CA GLU A 70 -4.01 -23.12 -10.24
C GLU A 70 -4.12 -22.12 -9.09
N LEU A 71 -4.63 -22.59 -7.95
CA LEU A 71 -4.87 -21.78 -6.77
C LEU A 71 -3.77 -22.00 -5.73
N PHE A 72 -3.21 -20.90 -5.21
CA PHE A 72 -2.19 -20.87 -4.17
C PHE A 72 -2.69 -19.99 -3.03
N VAL A 73 -2.89 -20.60 -1.86
CA VAL A 73 -3.50 -19.95 -0.69
C VAL A 73 -2.43 -19.79 0.38
N ILE A 74 -2.26 -18.56 0.85
CA ILE A 74 -1.39 -18.23 2.01
C ILE A 74 -2.27 -17.95 3.23
N PRO A 75 -1.77 -18.05 4.48
CA PRO A 75 -2.50 -17.57 5.64
C PRO A 75 -2.75 -16.05 5.55
N GLU A 76 -3.85 -15.57 6.10
CA GLU A 76 -4.16 -14.14 6.15
C GLU A 76 -3.22 -13.35 7.09
N GLY A 77 -3.15 -12.04 6.88
CA GLY A 77 -2.49 -11.07 7.75
C GLY A 77 -1.02 -10.83 7.44
N GLU A 78 -0.48 -9.72 8.01
CA GLU A 78 0.87 -9.23 7.74
C GLU A 78 1.96 -10.25 8.10
N LYS A 79 1.72 -11.12 9.08
CA LYS A 79 2.65 -12.19 9.48
C LYS A 79 2.96 -13.20 8.36
N SER A 80 2.13 -13.23 7.30
CA SER A 80 2.37 -14.07 6.12
C SER A 80 3.23 -13.39 5.05
N LYS A 81 3.51 -12.10 5.17
CA LYS A 81 4.32 -11.36 4.22
C LYS A 81 5.81 -11.60 4.45
N THR A 82 6.27 -12.84 4.29
CA THR A 82 7.61 -13.29 4.66
C THR A 82 8.36 -13.96 3.50
N ARG A 83 9.70 -14.11 3.66
CA ARG A 83 10.52 -14.87 2.72
C ARG A 83 10.06 -16.32 2.62
N GLN A 84 9.71 -16.93 3.75
CA GLN A 84 9.26 -18.32 3.82
C GLN A 84 7.96 -18.53 3.05
N MET A 85 7.04 -17.57 3.16
CA MET A 85 5.78 -17.66 2.41
C MET A 85 5.98 -17.42 0.91
N LYS A 86 6.91 -16.53 0.54
CA LYS A 86 7.34 -16.36 -0.85
C LYS A 86 7.92 -17.66 -1.43
N GLU A 87 8.86 -18.28 -0.72
CA GLU A 87 9.46 -19.57 -1.08
C GLU A 87 8.39 -20.64 -1.23
N PHE A 88 7.46 -20.76 -0.27
CA PHE A 88 6.34 -21.70 -0.34
C PHE A 88 5.50 -21.55 -1.63
N VAL A 89 5.17 -20.32 -2.02
CA VAL A 89 4.41 -20.08 -3.26
C VAL A 89 5.24 -20.46 -4.48
N GLU A 90 6.52 -20.08 -4.53
CA GLU A 90 7.42 -20.38 -5.66
C GLU A 90 7.62 -21.89 -5.83
N ASP A 91 7.88 -22.63 -4.74
CA ASP A 91 8.05 -24.08 -4.76
C ASP A 91 6.77 -24.80 -5.16
N SER A 92 5.62 -24.38 -4.61
CA SER A 92 4.31 -24.91 -5.01
C SER A 92 4.01 -24.68 -6.50
N MET A 93 4.42 -23.53 -7.05
CA MET A 93 4.31 -23.27 -8.48
C MET A 93 5.21 -24.22 -9.30
N LEU A 94 6.45 -24.47 -8.86
CA LEU A 94 7.38 -25.40 -9.51
C LEU A 94 6.83 -26.84 -9.48
N GLU A 95 6.34 -27.32 -8.33
CA GLU A 95 5.72 -28.64 -8.18
C GLU A 95 4.54 -28.85 -9.13
N LYS A 96 3.75 -27.80 -9.38
CA LYS A 96 2.64 -27.80 -10.33
C LYS A 96 3.09 -27.55 -11.79
N GLY A 97 4.39 -27.54 -12.07
CA GLY A 97 4.96 -27.38 -13.40
C GLY A 97 4.73 -26.02 -14.04
N PHE A 98 4.82 -24.96 -13.22
CA PHE A 98 4.89 -23.60 -13.75
C PHE A 98 6.30 -23.29 -14.26
N HIS A 99 6.38 -22.54 -15.35
CA HIS A 99 7.60 -22.07 -15.98
C HIS A 99 7.47 -20.59 -16.35
N ARG A 100 8.38 -20.09 -17.22
CA ARG A 100 8.41 -18.67 -17.62
C ARG A 100 7.21 -18.18 -18.43
N ASP A 101 6.40 -19.10 -18.92
CA ASP A 101 5.19 -18.86 -19.71
C ASP A 101 3.93 -18.88 -18.83
N CYS A 102 4.05 -18.33 -17.62
CA CYS A 102 2.94 -18.17 -16.68
C CYS A 102 2.69 -16.69 -16.33
N CYS A 103 1.53 -16.44 -15.74
CA CYS A 103 1.14 -15.15 -15.18
C CYS A 103 0.67 -15.35 -13.74
N VAL A 104 1.01 -14.43 -12.86
CA VAL A 104 0.48 -14.40 -11.48
C VAL A 104 -0.76 -13.49 -11.43
N VAL A 105 -1.83 -13.98 -10.82
CA VAL A 105 -3.07 -13.25 -10.57
C VAL A 105 -3.18 -13.07 -9.05
N ALA A 106 -2.83 -11.90 -8.54
CA ALA A 106 -2.92 -11.57 -7.13
C ALA A 106 -4.37 -11.18 -6.79
N VAL A 107 -5.04 -11.93 -5.95
CA VAL A 107 -6.43 -11.69 -5.53
C VAL A 107 -6.47 -11.47 -4.03
N GLY A 108 -6.51 -10.21 -3.58
CA GLY A 108 -6.47 -9.94 -2.13
C GLY A 108 -6.17 -8.51 -1.75
N GLY A 109 -5.81 -8.35 -0.49
CA GLY A 109 -5.34 -7.10 0.10
C GLY A 109 -3.85 -6.84 -0.15
N GLY A 110 -3.28 -5.84 0.55
CA GLY A 110 -1.88 -5.41 0.40
C GLY A 110 -0.85 -6.52 0.61
N VAL A 111 -1.07 -7.42 1.57
CA VAL A 111 -0.18 -8.58 1.82
C VAL A 111 -0.06 -9.46 0.58
N VAL A 112 -1.22 -9.79 -0.01
CA VAL A 112 -1.28 -10.64 -1.21
C VAL A 112 -0.66 -9.93 -2.42
N THR A 113 -1.01 -8.67 -2.66
CA THR A 113 -0.49 -7.93 -3.83
C THR A 113 1.02 -7.73 -3.77
N ASP A 114 1.57 -7.42 -2.59
CA ASP A 114 3.01 -7.24 -2.39
C ASP A 114 3.78 -8.56 -2.56
N LEU A 115 3.31 -9.63 -1.91
CA LEU A 115 3.98 -10.93 -1.96
C LEU A 115 3.89 -11.54 -3.36
N ALA A 116 2.69 -11.56 -3.96
CA ALA A 116 2.48 -12.11 -5.30
C ALA A 116 3.24 -11.32 -6.38
N GLY A 117 3.28 -9.99 -6.27
CA GLY A 117 4.06 -9.14 -7.16
C GLY A 117 5.58 -9.40 -7.02
N PHE A 118 6.06 -9.71 -5.81
CA PHE A 118 7.46 -10.08 -5.58
C PHE A 118 7.78 -11.48 -6.10
N VAL A 119 6.87 -12.46 -5.91
CA VAL A 119 6.97 -13.78 -6.56
C VAL A 119 7.05 -13.61 -8.08
N ALA A 120 6.15 -12.86 -8.69
CA ALA A 120 6.13 -12.64 -10.13
C ALA A 120 7.43 -12.02 -10.65
N GLY A 121 7.98 -11.03 -9.93
CA GLY A 121 9.21 -10.34 -10.34
C GLY A 121 10.46 -11.20 -10.24
N THR A 122 10.46 -12.28 -9.46
CA THR A 122 11.61 -13.18 -9.28
C THR A 122 11.45 -14.52 -9.95
N PHE A 123 10.23 -15.08 -10.00
CA PHE A 123 9.94 -16.35 -10.64
C PHE A 123 10.29 -16.31 -12.13
N GLY A 124 11.07 -17.30 -12.58
CA GLY A 124 11.52 -17.36 -13.97
C GLY A 124 12.36 -16.16 -14.47
N ARG A 125 12.84 -15.29 -13.58
CA ARG A 125 13.50 -13.97 -13.80
C ARG A 125 12.54 -12.88 -14.24
N GLY A 126 11.31 -12.96 -13.79
CA GLY A 126 10.22 -12.04 -14.05
C GLY A 126 9.18 -12.63 -15.00
N VAL A 127 7.96 -12.79 -14.47
CA VAL A 127 6.75 -13.16 -15.22
C VAL A 127 5.71 -12.04 -15.05
N PRO A 128 4.77 -11.86 -16.00
CA PRO A 128 3.72 -10.85 -15.84
C PRO A 128 2.82 -11.18 -14.66
N PHE A 129 2.24 -10.12 -14.07
CA PHE A 129 1.21 -10.27 -13.06
C PHE A 129 0.13 -9.20 -13.18
N VAL A 130 -1.02 -9.47 -12.58
CA VAL A 130 -2.14 -8.53 -12.43
C VAL A 130 -2.61 -8.52 -10.99
N ASN A 131 -3.11 -7.37 -10.53
CA ASN A 131 -3.69 -7.20 -9.21
C ASN A 131 -5.22 -7.13 -9.29
N TYR A 132 -5.90 -7.97 -8.53
CA TYR A 132 -7.32 -7.85 -8.20
C TYR A 132 -7.43 -7.47 -6.73
N ALA A 133 -7.48 -6.16 -6.47
CA ALA A 133 -7.42 -5.60 -5.13
C ALA A 133 -8.80 -5.69 -4.47
N THR A 134 -8.87 -6.41 -3.34
CA THR A 134 -10.12 -6.68 -2.62
C THR A 134 -10.30 -5.84 -1.35
N THR A 135 -9.34 -5.00 -1.00
CA THR A 135 -9.44 -4.12 0.17
C THR A 135 -9.28 -2.66 -0.22
N LEU A 136 -9.91 -1.75 0.55
CA LEU A 136 -9.72 -0.32 0.37
C LEU A 136 -8.25 0.08 0.49
N LEU A 137 -7.51 -0.52 1.44
CA LEU A 137 -6.07 -0.26 1.61
C LEU A 137 -5.26 -0.63 0.36
N ALA A 138 -5.53 -1.80 -0.24
CA ALA A 138 -4.85 -2.18 -1.47
C ALA A 138 -5.22 -1.27 -2.64
N ALA A 139 -6.49 -0.87 -2.74
CA ALA A 139 -6.97 0.06 -3.77
C ALA A 139 -6.37 1.47 -3.62
N ALA A 140 -6.25 1.97 -2.38
CA ALA A 140 -5.68 3.28 -2.12
C ALA A 140 -4.14 3.28 -2.29
N ASP A 141 -3.46 2.22 -1.84
CA ASP A 141 -1.99 2.23 -1.75
C ASP A 141 -1.32 1.00 -2.38
N ALA A 142 -1.43 -0.19 -1.82
CA ALA A 142 -0.51 -1.29 -2.08
C ALA A 142 -0.50 -1.80 -3.53
N SER A 143 -1.63 -1.83 -4.24
CA SER A 143 -1.71 -2.37 -5.60
C SER A 143 -1.16 -1.45 -6.69
N VAL A 144 -0.83 -0.18 -6.37
CA VAL A 144 -0.41 0.85 -7.33
C VAL A 144 1.03 1.30 -7.08
N GLY A 145 1.84 1.40 -8.13
CA GLY A 145 3.19 1.97 -8.07
C GLY A 145 4.32 0.96 -7.89
N GLY A 146 4.01 -0.34 -8.06
CA GLY A 146 4.98 -1.42 -8.28
C GLY A 146 5.91 -1.76 -7.12
N LYS A 147 5.73 -1.20 -5.94
CA LYS A 147 6.50 -1.62 -4.75
C LYS A 147 5.99 -2.97 -4.29
N THR A 148 6.80 -4.01 -4.45
CA THR A 148 6.50 -5.37 -4.01
C THR A 148 7.60 -5.84 -3.07
N ALA A 149 7.23 -6.48 -1.95
CA ALA A 149 8.20 -6.80 -0.91
C ALA A 149 7.70 -7.88 0.04
N VAL A 150 8.63 -8.35 0.87
CA VAL A 150 8.36 -9.16 2.06
C VAL A 150 9.00 -8.51 3.28
N ASP A 151 8.49 -8.86 4.44
CA ASP A 151 9.02 -8.43 5.73
C ASP A 151 10.06 -9.42 6.27
N THR A 152 10.90 -8.90 7.13
CA THR A 152 11.89 -9.66 7.89
C THR A 152 11.83 -9.23 9.35
N PRO A 153 12.36 -10.03 10.30
CA PRO A 153 12.43 -9.61 11.70
C PRO A 153 13.22 -8.31 11.92
N LEU A 154 14.06 -7.92 10.96
CA LEU A 154 14.92 -6.74 11.07
C LEU A 154 14.35 -5.50 10.37
N ALA A 155 13.52 -5.69 9.34
CA ALA A 155 12.99 -4.58 8.54
C ALA A 155 11.72 -4.95 7.80
N THR A 156 10.78 -4.01 7.73
CA THR A 156 9.55 -4.09 6.93
C THR A 156 9.79 -3.54 5.52
N ASN A 157 9.26 -4.23 4.51
CA ASN A 157 9.26 -3.80 3.10
C ASN A 157 10.65 -3.43 2.52
N LEU A 158 11.75 -3.91 3.12
CA LEU A 158 13.10 -3.60 2.64
C LEU A 158 13.58 -4.61 1.58
N ILE A 159 13.10 -5.84 1.67
CA ILE A 159 13.44 -6.91 0.73
C ILE A 159 12.34 -7.02 -0.31
N GLY A 160 12.59 -6.50 -1.49
CA GLY A 160 11.61 -6.44 -2.57
C GLY A 160 12.20 -5.86 -3.85
N LEU A 161 11.31 -5.56 -4.78
CA LEU A 161 11.66 -4.92 -6.05
C LEU A 161 10.53 -4.04 -6.55
N PHE A 162 10.86 -3.17 -7.49
CA PHE A 162 9.85 -2.48 -8.29
C PHE A 162 9.43 -3.41 -9.43
N ASN A 163 8.18 -3.87 -9.40
CA ASN A 163 7.56 -4.71 -10.42
C ASN A 163 6.16 -4.17 -10.72
N GLN A 164 5.96 -3.57 -11.89
CA GLN A 164 4.68 -3.00 -12.25
C GLN A 164 3.72 -4.09 -12.73
N PRO A 165 2.45 -4.10 -12.26
CA PRO A 165 1.44 -5.04 -12.76
C PRO A 165 1.10 -4.72 -14.23
N LYS A 166 0.56 -5.68 -14.96
CA LYS A 166 0.04 -5.44 -16.31
C LYS A 166 -1.34 -4.79 -16.31
N LYS A 167 -2.09 -4.96 -15.23
CA LYS A 167 -3.34 -4.23 -14.94
C LYS A 167 -3.70 -4.36 -13.47
N VAL A 168 -4.41 -3.35 -12.95
CA VAL A 168 -4.97 -3.35 -11.60
C VAL A 168 -6.50 -3.27 -11.72
N TYR A 169 -7.19 -4.18 -11.06
CA TYR A 169 -8.66 -4.18 -10.94
C TYR A 169 -9.03 -3.78 -9.51
N LEU A 170 -9.75 -2.68 -9.36
CA LEU A 170 -10.27 -2.18 -8.09
C LEU A 170 -11.77 -2.44 -8.05
N ASP A 171 -12.15 -3.61 -7.54
CA ASP A 171 -13.55 -3.98 -7.41
C ASP A 171 -14.10 -3.48 -6.09
N ILE A 172 -14.84 -2.36 -6.13
CA ILE A 172 -15.38 -1.71 -4.94
C ILE A 172 -16.48 -2.51 -4.24
N ASP A 173 -17.13 -3.46 -4.92
CA ASP A 173 -18.12 -4.33 -4.28
C ASP A 173 -17.47 -5.29 -3.27
N THR A 174 -16.16 -5.57 -3.40
CA THR A 174 -15.44 -6.42 -2.45
C THR A 174 -15.32 -5.76 -1.08
N TRP A 175 -15.39 -4.43 -0.98
CA TRP A 175 -15.28 -3.72 0.29
C TRP A 175 -16.45 -3.99 1.22
N LYS A 176 -17.63 -4.36 0.69
CA LYS A 176 -18.81 -4.73 1.48
C LYS A 176 -18.61 -5.95 2.37
N THR A 177 -17.61 -6.78 2.08
CA THR A 177 -17.29 -7.97 2.87
C THR A 177 -16.16 -7.71 3.89
N LEU A 178 -15.58 -6.51 3.89
CA LEU A 178 -14.53 -6.15 4.83
C LEU A 178 -15.11 -5.88 6.22
N PRO A 179 -14.43 -6.32 7.29
CA PRO A 179 -14.69 -5.82 8.63
C PRO A 179 -14.51 -4.31 8.69
N GLU A 180 -15.32 -3.61 9.49
CA GLU A 180 -15.26 -2.15 9.64
C GLU A 180 -13.85 -1.63 9.91
N LYS A 181 -13.08 -2.31 10.76
CA LYS A 181 -11.68 -1.95 11.05
C LYS A 181 -10.78 -1.96 9.81
N GLN A 182 -11.05 -2.82 8.84
CA GLN A 182 -10.28 -2.84 7.59
C GLN A 182 -10.69 -1.71 6.64
N ILE A 183 -11.97 -1.30 6.64
CA ILE A 183 -12.41 -0.09 5.94
C ILE A 183 -11.74 1.12 6.57
N SER A 184 -11.79 1.27 7.90
CA SER A 184 -11.11 2.34 8.63
C SER A 184 -9.61 2.38 8.32
N SER A 185 -8.94 1.22 8.32
CA SER A 185 -7.53 1.12 7.97
C SER A 185 -7.23 1.64 6.56
N GLY A 186 -8.07 1.31 5.57
CA GLY A 186 -7.94 1.85 4.21
C GLY A 186 -8.27 3.35 4.13
N LEU A 187 -9.19 3.84 4.97
CA LEU A 187 -9.50 5.27 5.08
C LEU A 187 -8.32 6.10 5.57
N ALA A 188 -7.42 5.56 6.40
CA ALA A 188 -6.22 6.27 6.81
C ALA A 188 -5.39 6.70 5.60
N GLU A 189 -5.19 5.81 4.62
CA GLU A 189 -4.48 6.13 3.38
C GLU A 189 -5.25 7.12 2.50
N THR A 190 -6.58 7.00 2.46
CA THR A 190 -7.44 7.95 1.72
C THR A 190 -7.37 9.35 2.32
N ILE A 191 -7.43 9.48 3.66
CA ILE A 191 -7.26 10.74 4.37
C ILE A 191 -5.86 11.31 4.13
N LYS A 192 -4.83 10.47 4.17
CA LYS A 192 -3.45 10.85 3.84
C LYS A 192 -3.38 11.46 2.43
N HIS A 193 -4.03 10.85 1.44
CA HIS A 193 -4.07 11.40 0.07
C HIS A 193 -4.74 12.76 0.02
N GLY A 194 -5.82 12.97 0.76
CA GLY A 194 -6.44 14.29 0.93
C GLY A 194 -5.47 15.30 1.55
N CYS A 195 -4.75 14.89 2.58
CA CYS A 195 -3.77 15.74 3.26
C CYS A 195 -2.61 16.16 2.36
N LEU A 196 -2.09 15.24 1.56
CA LEU A 196 -0.83 15.47 0.83
C LEU A 196 -1.01 16.06 -0.58
N GLY A 197 -2.18 15.93 -1.21
CA GLY A 197 -2.28 16.29 -2.62
C GLY A 197 -3.66 16.54 -3.19
N ASP A 198 -4.75 16.43 -2.41
CA ASP A 198 -6.11 16.68 -2.91
C ASP A 198 -7.04 17.23 -1.81
N LYS A 199 -7.09 18.56 -1.70
CA LYS A 199 -7.96 19.25 -0.74
C LYS A 199 -9.45 18.91 -0.95
N GLU A 200 -9.90 18.73 -2.19
CA GLU A 200 -11.30 18.38 -2.48
C GLU A 200 -11.65 17.01 -1.92
N LEU A 201 -10.72 16.04 -2.00
CA LEU A 201 -10.89 14.71 -1.39
C LEU A 201 -11.00 14.83 0.13
N PHE A 202 -10.15 15.65 0.77
CA PHE A 202 -10.21 15.86 2.21
C PHE A 202 -11.55 16.45 2.64
N GLU A 203 -11.99 17.53 1.99
CA GLU A 203 -13.27 18.19 2.26
C GLU A 203 -14.49 17.30 1.94
N TYR A 204 -14.37 16.41 0.95
CA TYR A 204 -15.37 15.39 0.66
C TYR A 204 -15.49 14.39 1.81
N LEU A 205 -14.35 13.93 2.35
CA LEU A 205 -14.31 12.99 3.49
C LEU A 205 -14.86 13.64 4.76
N GLU A 206 -14.59 14.92 5.01
CA GLU A 206 -15.19 15.65 6.13
C GLU A 206 -16.74 15.63 6.07
N LYS A 207 -17.33 15.48 4.91
CA LYS A 207 -18.80 15.47 4.73
C LYS A 207 -19.38 14.06 4.61
N ASN A 208 -18.59 13.08 4.20
CA ASN A 208 -19.12 11.79 3.75
C ASN A 208 -18.35 10.55 4.30
N VAL A 209 -17.46 10.72 5.29
CA VAL A 209 -16.65 9.59 5.79
C VAL A 209 -17.50 8.43 6.32
N GLU A 210 -18.65 8.73 6.94
CA GLU A 210 -19.59 7.73 7.44
C GLU A 210 -20.20 6.90 6.30
N LYS A 211 -20.52 7.52 5.15
CA LYS A 211 -20.98 6.79 3.96
C LYS A 211 -19.94 5.81 3.44
N VAL A 212 -18.66 6.20 3.51
CA VAL A 212 -17.57 5.28 3.13
C VAL A 212 -17.46 4.12 4.11
N LEU A 213 -17.59 4.36 5.42
CA LEU A 213 -17.62 3.31 6.45
C LEU A 213 -18.78 2.33 6.22
N GLU A 214 -19.92 2.80 5.72
CA GLU A 214 -21.09 2.00 5.36
C GLU A 214 -20.97 1.35 3.98
N CYS A 215 -19.84 1.52 3.27
CA CYS A 215 -19.60 1.04 1.91
C CYS A 215 -20.63 1.53 0.90
N ASP A 216 -21.10 2.80 1.04
CA ASP A 216 -21.95 3.43 0.04
C ASP A 216 -21.25 3.43 -1.33
N GLY A 217 -21.97 2.96 -2.34
CA GLY A 217 -21.33 2.68 -3.61
C GLY A 217 -20.81 3.92 -4.35
N GLU A 218 -21.50 5.07 -4.27
CA GLU A 218 -21.06 6.30 -4.91
C GLU A 218 -19.88 6.90 -4.17
N ALA A 219 -19.92 6.88 -2.83
CA ALA A 219 -18.82 7.35 -2.00
C ALA A 219 -17.56 6.51 -2.20
N CYS A 220 -17.69 5.18 -2.27
CA CYS A 220 -16.57 4.28 -2.52
C CYS A 220 -15.96 4.48 -3.92
N GLU A 221 -16.77 4.67 -4.95
CA GLU A 221 -16.30 4.93 -6.31
C GLU A 221 -15.55 6.27 -6.40
N TYR A 222 -16.09 7.30 -5.76
CA TYR A 222 -15.44 8.62 -5.70
C TYR A 222 -14.06 8.54 -5.05
N ILE A 223 -13.95 7.94 -3.87
CA ILE A 223 -12.65 7.86 -3.17
C ILE A 223 -11.67 6.93 -3.90
N ALA A 224 -12.12 5.84 -4.52
CA ALA A 224 -11.27 4.97 -5.33
C ALA A 224 -10.61 5.76 -6.47
N LYS A 225 -11.40 6.55 -7.21
CA LYS A 225 -10.91 7.42 -8.27
C LYS A 225 -9.91 8.44 -7.75
N LYS A 226 -10.25 9.17 -6.68
CA LYS A 226 -9.40 10.21 -6.09
C LYS A 226 -8.08 9.65 -5.55
N ASN A 227 -8.11 8.50 -4.87
CA ASN A 227 -6.89 7.81 -4.42
C ASN A 227 -5.95 7.50 -5.60
N CYS A 228 -6.48 6.94 -6.69
CA CYS A 228 -5.70 6.68 -7.87
C CYS A 228 -5.12 7.98 -8.46
N GLU A 229 -5.93 9.04 -8.60
CA GLU A 229 -5.48 10.32 -9.15
C GLU A 229 -4.33 10.95 -8.36
N VAL A 230 -4.37 10.88 -7.03
CA VAL A 230 -3.27 11.38 -6.19
C VAL A 230 -2.04 10.50 -6.34
N LYS A 231 -2.21 9.19 -6.18
CA LYS A 231 -1.06 8.28 -6.16
C LYS A 231 -0.37 8.16 -7.51
N TYR A 232 -1.10 8.00 -8.63
CA TYR A 232 -0.44 7.85 -9.92
C TYR A 232 0.32 9.13 -10.32
N LYS A 233 -0.20 10.34 -9.97
CA LYS A 233 0.50 11.60 -10.24
C LYS A 233 1.87 11.65 -9.55
N VAL A 234 1.97 11.14 -8.35
CA VAL A 234 3.22 11.05 -7.60
C VAL A 234 4.14 9.99 -8.20
N VAL A 235 3.60 8.78 -8.47
CA VAL A 235 4.37 7.65 -9.02
C VAL A 235 4.92 7.97 -10.42
N MET A 236 4.11 8.57 -11.31
CA MET A 236 4.55 8.93 -12.66
C MET A 236 5.69 9.97 -12.66
N LYS A 237 5.75 10.85 -11.65
CA LYS A 237 6.81 11.85 -11.52
C LYS A 237 8.06 11.32 -10.84
N ASP A 238 7.91 10.32 -9.96
CA ASP A 238 9.00 9.77 -9.17
C ASP A 238 8.72 8.29 -8.83
N GLU A 239 8.92 7.41 -9.80
CA GLU A 239 8.69 5.96 -9.62
C GLU A 239 9.55 5.38 -8.48
N ARG A 240 10.81 5.82 -8.35
CA ARG A 240 11.81 5.20 -7.48
C ARG A 240 12.05 5.88 -6.14
N GLU A 241 11.18 6.87 -5.78
CA GLU A 241 11.26 7.58 -4.50
C GLU A 241 12.59 8.32 -4.31
N SER A 242 12.95 9.10 -5.33
CA SER A 242 14.15 9.92 -5.31
C SER A 242 13.94 11.33 -4.76
N GLY A 243 12.69 11.76 -4.55
CA GLY A 243 12.30 13.07 -4.04
C GLY A 243 10.81 13.18 -3.78
N LEU A 244 10.01 13.56 -4.78
CA LEU A 244 8.56 13.81 -4.61
C LEU A 244 7.81 12.66 -3.93
N ARG A 245 8.11 11.41 -4.27
CA ARG A 245 7.41 10.24 -3.71
C ARG A 245 7.61 10.08 -2.20
N GLU A 246 8.59 10.78 -1.59
CA GLU A 246 8.75 10.83 -0.13
C GLU A 246 7.49 11.37 0.57
N VAL A 247 6.68 12.23 -0.09
CA VAL A 247 5.44 12.78 0.51
C VAL A 247 4.44 11.69 0.92
N LEU A 248 4.43 10.53 0.21
CA LEU A 248 3.60 9.38 0.57
C LEU A 248 3.95 8.77 1.92
N ASN A 249 5.08 9.17 2.53
CA ASN A 249 5.47 8.75 3.87
C ASN A 249 4.83 9.58 4.99
N LEU A 250 3.87 10.47 4.69
CA LEU A 250 3.10 11.18 5.72
C LEU A 250 2.47 10.15 6.69
N GLY A 251 2.68 10.31 7.98
CA GLY A 251 2.25 9.36 9.01
C GLY A 251 3.10 8.10 9.18
N HIS A 252 3.84 7.69 8.15
CA HIS A 252 4.53 6.39 8.12
C HIS A 252 5.78 6.32 8.99
N THR A 253 6.46 7.43 9.25
CA THR A 253 7.69 7.41 10.06
C THR A 253 7.38 6.91 11.47
N VAL A 254 6.37 7.48 12.12
CA VAL A 254 5.90 7.04 13.44
C VAL A 254 5.05 5.77 13.33
N GLY A 255 4.15 5.69 12.34
CA GLY A 255 3.24 4.57 12.15
C GLY A 255 3.96 3.22 12.07
N ARG A 256 4.98 3.08 11.22
CA ARG A 256 5.77 1.82 11.10
C ARG A 256 6.49 1.44 12.39
N ALA A 257 6.99 2.42 13.14
CA ALA A 257 7.58 2.14 14.43
C ALA A 257 6.53 1.60 15.42
N ILE A 258 5.32 2.17 15.40
CA ILE A 258 4.17 1.69 16.19
C ILE A 258 3.77 0.27 15.79
N GLU A 259 3.64 -0.04 14.50
CA GLU A 259 3.35 -1.40 14.01
C GLU A 259 4.31 -2.42 14.61
N THR A 260 5.61 -2.12 14.53
CA THR A 260 6.65 -3.03 15.01
C THR A 260 6.63 -3.17 16.54
N VAL A 261 6.54 -2.05 17.29
CA VAL A 261 6.57 -2.06 18.76
C VAL A 261 5.31 -2.67 19.35
N SER A 262 4.18 -2.57 18.63
CA SER A 262 2.91 -3.21 19.04
C SER A 262 2.83 -4.70 18.69
N ASP A 263 3.86 -5.30 18.08
CA ASP A 263 3.83 -6.67 17.53
C ASP A 263 2.64 -6.88 16.56
N TYR A 264 2.41 -5.87 15.69
CA TYR A 264 1.32 -5.87 14.69
C TYR A 264 -0.07 -6.07 15.30
N ARG A 265 -0.31 -5.60 16.53
CA ARG A 265 -1.64 -5.60 17.17
C ARG A 265 -2.58 -4.55 16.59
N LEU A 266 -2.01 -3.49 16.03
CA LEU A 266 -2.72 -2.46 15.29
C LEU A 266 -2.71 -2.78 13.80
N TYR A 267 -3.82 -2.51 13.12
CA TYR A 267 -3.82 -2.50 11.66
C TYR A 267 -2.93 -1.38 11.12
N HIS A 268 -2.41 -1.55 9.92
CA HIS A 268 -1.56 -0.58 9.26
C HIS A 268 -2.13 0.85 9.32
N GLY A 269 -3.38 1.03 8.89
CA GLY A 269 -4.01 2.36 8.90
C GLY A 269 -4.24 2.92 10.30
N GLU A 270 -4.43 2.08 11.32
CA GLU A 270 -4.50 2.53 12.72
C GLU A 270 -3.16 3.14 13.16
N ALA A 271 -2.06 2.47 12.83
CA ALA A 271 -0.72 2.96 13.15
C ALA A 271 -0.36 4.21 12.34
N VAL A 272 -0.71 4.25 11.05
CA VAL A 272 -0.50 5.42 10.19
C VAL A 272 -1.32 6.61 10.67
N ALA A 273 -2.56 6.43 11.13
CA ALA A 273 -3.40 7.49 11.68
C ALA A 273 -2.75 8.15 12.91
N ILE A 274 -2.28 7.36 13.87
CA ILE A 274 -1.52 7.88 15.03
C ILE A 274 -0.27 8.64 14.53
N GLY A 275 0.43 8.09 13.55
CA GLY A 275 1.60 8.73 12.96
C GLY A 275 1.28 10.05 12.26
N MET A 276 0.12 10.16 11.59
CA MET A 276 -0.34 11.41 10.98
C MET A 276 -0.61 12.49 12.03
N VAL A 277 -1.27 12.13 13.13
CA VAL A 277 -1.51 13.07 14.24
C VAL A 277 -0.19 13.52 14.88
N ALA A 278 0.72 12.57 15.17
CA ALA A 278 2.05 12.90 15.69
C ALA A 278 2.79 13.90 14.79
N GLN A 279 2.71 13.67 13.48
CA GLN A 279 3.39 14.47 12.48
C GLN A 279 2.72 15.84 12.27
N ALA A 280 1.38 15.92 12.36
CA ALA A 280 0.64 17.17 12.31
C ALA A 280 0.95 18.05 13.54
N ARG A 281 0.95 17.48 14.75
CA ARG A 281 1.33 18.20 15.99
C ARG A 281 2.78 18.70 15.96
N LEU A 282 3.70 17.86 15.48
CA LEU A 282 5.09 18.27 15.28
C LEU A 282 5.19 19.41 14.25
N GLY A 283 4.43 19.31 13.16
CA GLY A 283 4.37 20.35 12.12
C GLY A 283 3.80 21.67 12.63
N GLU A 284 2.75 21.64 13.46
CA GLU A 284 2.20 22.81 14.15
C GLU A 284 3.25 23.47 15.05
N LYS A 285 3.89 22.68 15.89
CA LYS A 285 4.96 23.17 16.80
C LYS A 285 6.12 23.81 16.05
N LEU A 286 6.42 23.33 14.85
CA LEU A 286 7.47 23.88 13.96
C LEU A 286 6.95 25.03 13.07
N GLY A 287 5.67 25.39 13.13
CA GLY A 287 5.05 26.45 12.35
C GLY A 287 4.83 26.13 10.87
N PHE A 288 4.74 24.84 10.49
CA PHE A 288 4.52 24.42 9.12
C PHE A 288 3.03 24.27 8.77
N ILE A 289 2.20 23.88 9.71
CA ILE A 289 0.75 23.75 9.56
C ILE A 289 0.05 24.54 10.67
N SER A 290 -1.13 25.08 10.38
CA SER A 290 -1.92 25.78 11.38
C SER A 290 -2.57 24.82 12.37
N HIS A 291 -2.82 25.29 13.60
CA HIS A 291 -3.58 24.56 14.62
C HIS A 291 -4.95 24.10 14.10
N GLU A 292 -5.65 24.95 13.34
CA GLU A 292 -6.94 24.61 12.75
C GLU A 292 -6.83 23.38 11.83
N ASN A 293 -5.83 23.34 10.95
CA ASN A 293 -5.63 22.22 10.03
C ASN A 293 -5.17 20.94 10.75
N GLU A 294 -4.33 21.06 11.78
CA GLU A 294 -3.97 19.94 12.65
C GLU A 294 -5.22 19.31 13.27
N GLN A 295 -6.09 20.13 13.89
CA GLN A 295 -7.34 19.65 14.48
C GLN A 295 -8.31 19.05 13.45
N ARG A 296 -8.37 19.58 12.24
CA ARG A 296 -9.19 18.99 11.16
C ARG A 296 -8.73 17.58 10.80
N VAL A 297 -7.41 17.37 10.71
CA VAL A 297 -6.83 16.05 10.43
C VAL A 297 -7.18 15.07 11.55
N GLU A 298 -6.92 15.43 12.81
CA GLU A 298 -7.22 14.58 13.97
C GLU A 298 -8.71 14.23 14.03
N LYS A 299 -9.60 15.21 13.90
CA LYS A 299 -11.05 15.02 13.94
C LYS A 299 -11.57 14.12 12.80
N LEU A 300 -11.01 14.25 11.60
CA LEU A 300 -11.42 13.40 10.48
C LEU A 300 -10.97 11.93 10.70
N LEU A 301 -9.78 11.73 11.25
CA LEU A 301 -9.29 10.39 11.61
C LEU A 301 -10.18 9.75 12.69
N GLU A 302 -10.58 10.51 13.74
CA GLU A 302 -11.51 10.00 14.75
C GLU A 302 -12.87 9.62 14.16
N ARG A 303 -13.43 10.44 13.28
CA ARG A 303 -14.68 10.13 12.59
C ARG A 303 -14.56 8.90 11.66
N ALA A 304 -13.39 8.68 11.11
CA ALA A 304 -13.07 7.45 10.37
C ALA A 304 -12.84 6.22 11.29
N LYS A 305 -13.13 6.35 12.60
CA LYS A 305 -12.95 5.31 13.63
C LYS A 305 -11.49 4.84 13.77
N LEU A 306 -10.55 5.72 13.53
CA LEU A 306 -9.13 5.49 13.68
C LEU A 306 -8.61 6.05 15.01
N PRO A 307 -7.65 5.38 15.66
CA PRO A 307 -7.02 5.90 16.87
C PRO A 307 -6.14 7.12 16.54
N THR A 308 -6.19 8.13 17.41
CA THR A 308 -5.39 9.36 17.32
C THR A 308 -4.35 9.47 18.42
N LYS A 309 -4.34 8.52 19.37
CA LYS A 309 -3.41 8.46 20.50
C LYS A 309 -2.61 7.18 20.51
N ILE A 310 -1.40 7.24 21.02
CA ILE A 310 -0.57 6.07 21.21
C ILE A 310 -1.18 5.22 22.34
N PRO A 311 -1.52 3.93 22.11
CA PRO A 311 -2.06 3.08 23.17
C PRO A 311 -1.14 2.96 24.39
N ASP A 312 -1.72 2.87 25.58
CA ASP A 312 -0.99 2.83 26.87
C ASP A 312 -0.04 1.62 27.00
N TYR A 313 -0.34 0.54 26.30
CA TYR A 313 0.52 -0.66 26.31
C TYR A 313 1.80 -0.52 25.46
N ILE A 314 1.94 0.57 24.71
CA ILE A 314 3.14 0.85 23.92
C ILE A 314 4.13 1.66 24.76
N ASP A 315 5.31 1.11 24.98
CA ASP A 315 6.41 1.83 25.65
C ASP A 315 6.93 2.95 24.74
N ARG A 316 6.71 4.20 25.18
CA ARG A 316 7.14 5.41 24.46
C ARG A 316 8.64 5.48 24.22
N LYS A 317 9.45 4.99 25.16
CA LYS A 317 10.93 4.96 25.02
C LYS A 317 11.36 3.94 23.98
N ALA A 318 10.73 2.75 23.98
CA ALA A 318 10.97 1.75 22.96
C ALA A 318 10.54 2.25 21.56
N LEU A 319 9.42 3.00 21.48
CA LEU A 319 8.95 3.61 20.24
C LEU A 319 9.95 4.64 19.71
N VAL A 320 10.43 5.59 20.52
CA VAL A 320 11.45 6.57 20.11
C VAL A 320 12.71 5.87 19.63
N LYS A 321 13.21 4.86 20.38
CA LYS A 321 14.37 4.08 19.97
C LYS A 321 14.16 3.38 18.62
N LYS A 322 12.95 2.85 18.37
CA LYS A 322 12.62 2.16 17.12
C LYS A 322 12.65 3.09 15.91
N LEU A 323 12.28 4.37 16.05
CA LEU A 323 12.36 5.36 14.97
C LEU A 323 13.76 5.45 14.37
N TYR A 324 14.81 5.30 15.18
CA TYR A 324 16.21 5.41 14.75
C TYR A 324 16.78 4.10 14.18
N THR A 325 16.04 3.00 14.23
CA THR A 325 16.44 1.71 13.63
C THR A 325 15.81 1.45 12.27
N ASP A 326 14.94 2.33 11.78
CA ASP A 326 14.30 2.20 10.47
C ASP A 326 15.24 2.70 9.34
N LYS A 327 15.02 2.18 8.12
CA LYS A 327 15.73 2.53 6.88
C LYS A 327 15.66 4.01 6.47
N LYS A 328 14.78 4.79 7.08
CA LYS A 328 14.63 6.24 6.86
C LYS A 328 15.68 7.08 7.58
N VAL A 329 16.46 6.46 8.46
CA VAL A 329 17.63 7.08 9.07
C VAL A 329 18.75 7.10 8.05
N ARG A 330 19.02 8.25 7.44
CA ARG A 330 20.19 8.49 6.60
C ARG A 330 21.24 9.20 7.46
N ASP A 331 22.41 8.66 7.54
CA ASP A 331 23.53 9.22 8.36
C ASP A 331 23.16 9.47 9.84
N GLY A 332 22.33 8.59 10.42
CA GLY A 332 21.88 8.73 11.82
C GLY A 332 20.79 9.80 12.05
N LYS A 333 20.23 10.40 10.98
CA LYS A 333 19.24 11.47 11.08
C LYS A 333 17.87 11.00 10.63
N LEU A 334 16.88 11.25 11.46
CA LEU A 334 15.48 10.93 11.20
C LEU A 334 14.84 12.05 10.36
N ARG A 335 14.15 11.67 9.28
CA ARG A 335 13.50 12.61 8.36
C ARG A 335 12.00 12.44 8.36
N PHE A 336 11.29 13.57 8.37
CA PHE A 336 9.84 13.67 8.28
C PHE A 336 9.42 14.53 7.10
N VAL A 337 8.31 14.19 6.46
CA VAL A 337 7.62 15.07 5.51
C VAL A 337 6.52 15.84 6.26
N PHE A 338 6.21 17.04 5.84
CA PHE A 338 5.24 17.88 6.55
C PHE A 338 4.21 18.47 5.59
N GLN A 339 2.98 18.62 6.08
CA GLN A 339 1.96 19.40 5.41
C GLN A 339 2.29 20.90 5.56
N LYS A 340 1.98 21.67 4.52
CA LYS A 340 1.93 23.13 4.55
C LYS A 340 0.50 23.59 4.85
N GLU A 341 -0.44 22.97 4.15
CA GLU A 341 -1.88 23.07 4.38
C GLU A 341 -2.55 21.78 3.89
N ILE A 342 -3.87 21.65 4.08
CA ILE A 342 -4.62 20.51 3.54
C ILE A 342 -4.50 20.50 2.01
N GLY A 343 -3.98 19.39 1.47
CA GLY A 343 -3.75 19.17 0.04
C GLY A 343 -2.40 19.68 -0.47
N GLU A 344 -1.53 20.22 0.40
CA GLU A 344 -0.20 20.71 0.00
C GLU A 344 0.87 20.30 1.00
N MET A 345 2.03 19.84 0.48
CA MET A 345 3.18 19.45 1.28
C MET A 345 4.27 20.51 1.28
N MET A 346 5.01 20.61 2.40
CA MET A 346 6.21 21.44 2.50
C MET A 346 7.30 20.91 1.56
N CYS A 347 7.93 21.84 0.85
CA CYS A 347 9.15 21.59 0.07
C CYS A 347 10.28 22.45 0.66
N PHE A 348 11.34 21.81 1.15
CA PHE A 348 12.44 22.48 1.88
C PHE A 348 13.65 22.83 0.98
N GLY A 349 13.56 22.50 -0.31
CA GLY A 349 14.60 22.74 -1.30
C GLY A 349 14.21 22.17 -2.65
N GLU A 350 15.08 22.18 -3.64
CA GLU A 350 14.80 21.63 -4.96
C GLU A 350 14.51 20.12 -4.84
N ASN A 351 13.24 19.72 -5.05
CA ASN A 351 12.73 18.34 -4.91
C ASN A 351 13.02 17.67 -3.55
N GLN A 352 13.09 18.46 -2.46
CA GLN A 352 13.43 17.99 -1.12
C GLN A 352 12.23 18.15 -0.18
N TYR A 353 11.54 17.06 0.12
CA TYR A 353 10.33 17.06 0.93
C TYR A 353 10.59 16.61 2.38
N GLY A 354 11.61 15.81 2.63
CA GLY A 354 11.97 15.39 3.97
C GLY A 354 12.80 16.44 4.72
N LYS A 355 12.44 16.72 5.98
CA LYS A 355 13.17 17.57 6.93
C LYS A 355 13.73 16.74 8.07
N GLU A 356 14.97 17.02 8.45
CA GLU A 356 15.62 16.41 9.62
C GLU A 356 14.97 16.94 10.91
N ILE A 357 14.68 16.03 11.84
CA ILE A 357 14.08 16.30 13.15
C ILE A 357 14.97 15.69 14.22
N SER A 358 15.19 16.42 15.33
CA SER A 358 15.95 15.91 16.45
C SER A 358 15.15 14.90 17.28
N GLU A 359 15.88 14.09 18.07
CA GLU A 359 15.26 13.11 18.96
C GLU A 359 14.38 13.77 20.00
N GLU A 360 14.83 14.92 20.56
CA GLU A 360 14.10 15.65 21.57
C GLU A 360 12.74 16.14 21.05
N GLN A 361 12.71 16.66 19.81
CA GLN A 361 11.49 17.19 19.20
C GLN A 361 10.42 16.11 19.01
N ILE A 362 10.80 14.92 18.51
CA ILE A 362 9.82 13.85 18.31
C ILE A 362 9.48 13.12 19.61
N ALA A 363 10.44 12.98 20.54
CA ALA A 363 10.20 12.35 21.84
C ALA A 363 9.19 13.16 22.69
N GLU A 364 9.23 14.48 22.62
CA GLU A 364 8.25 15.36 23.27
C GLU A 364 6.83 15.06 22.75
N ILE A 365 6.61 15.06 21.44
CA ILE A 365 5.31 14.75 20.84
C ILE A 365 4.84 13.34 21.23
N ILE A 366 5.71 12.31 21.16
CA ILE A 366 5.37 10.93 21.53
C ILE A 366 4.99 10.82 23.01
N THR A 367 5.58 11.64 23.88
CA THR A 367 5.28 11.63 25.31
C THR A 367 3.93 12.28 25.62
N GLU A 368 3.51 13.27 24.85
CA GLU A 368 2.24 13.98 24.99
C GLU A 368 1.05 13.19 24.40
N MET A 369 1.30 12.19 23.57
CA MET A 369 0.30 11.33 22.92
C MET A 369 0.08 10.01 23.68
#